data_dfef253f7f354a76b88c604bd343c1fe
#
_entry.id   dfef253f7f354a76b88c604bd343c1fe
#
_cell.length_a   1.000
_cell.length_b   1.000
_cell.length_c   1.000
_cell.angle_alpha   90.00
_cell.angle_beta   90.00
_cell.angle_gamma   90.00
#
_symmetry.space_group_name_H-M   'P 1'
#
loop_
_entity.id
_entity.type
_entity.pdbx_description
1 polymer ?
#
loop_
_entity_poly.entity_id
_entity_poly.type
_entity_poly.pdbx_seq_one_letter_code
_entity_poly.pdbx_strand_id
1 'polypeptide(L)'
;MKNKKQRHTPNYLLTPDHVFEKFNDITPEFLESIGVKALVIDIDNTLAPYEQDLPDEKTILWFKALEDAGIKAALISNNEPPRVETYNSLLGLPAFPDAKKPSTKAILTALEQMGVDKSEAAGLGDQLLTDAWAVHKLDMISLIVPPIKDKKTLFFRFKRWLEKPFMKRYYKLKAKASEKTK
;
A
#
# COMPACT_ATOMS: atom_id res chain seq x y z
N MET A 1 -11.27 -13.14 15.41
CA MET A 1 -9.91 -12.73 15.86
C MET A 1 -8.90 -13.75 15.38
N LYS A 2 -7.93 -13.37 14.51
CA LYS A 2 -6.85 -14.27 14.08
C LYS A 2 -5.91 -14.54 15.26
N ASN A 3 -5.54 -15.80 15.47
CA ASN A 3 -4.68 -16.21 16.59
C ASN A 3 -3.29 -15.56 16.47
N LYS A 4 -2.74 -14.96 17.55
CA LYS A 4 -1.45 -14.23 17.56
C LYS A 4 -0.29 -15.02 16.91
N LYS A 5 -0.27 -16.36 17.02
CA LYS A 5 0.74 -17.23 16.39
C LYS A 5 0.66 -17.26 14.85
N GLN A 6 -0.49 -16.95 14.25
CA GLN A 6 -0.64 -16.95 12.77
C GLN A 6 -0.22 -15.64 12.12
N ARG A 7 -0.17 -14.54 12.89
CA ARG A 7 0.14 -13.19 12.38
C ARG A 7 1.59 -12.99 11.94
N HIS A 8 2.51 -13.86 12.34
CA HIS A 8 3.93 -13.78 11.96
C HIS A 8 4.37 -14.87 10.99
N THR A 9 3.44 -15.60 10.39
CA THR A 9 3.78 -16.58 9.34
C THR A 9 3.92 -15.87 7.97
N PRO A 10 4.77 -16.37 7.06
CA PRO A 10 4.87 -15.83 5.71
C PRO A 10 3.50 -15.77 5.00
N ASN A 11 2.63 -16.76 5.25
CA ASN A 11 1.28 -16.80 4.70
C ASN A 11 0.39 -15.63 5.16
N TYR A 12 0.59 -15.13 6.36
CA TYR A 12 -0.11 -13.94 6.84
C TYR A 12 0.57 -12.67 6.33
N LEU A 13 1.88 -12.57 6.49
CA LEU A 13 2.65 -11.36 6.19
C LEU A 13 2.65 -10.98 4.69
N LEU A 14 2.49 -11.96 3.80
CA LEU A 14 2.59 -11.76 2.36
C LEU A 14 1.27 -11.98 1.60
N THR A 15 0.18 -12.40 2.27
CA THR A 15 -1.14 -12.48 1.62
C THR A 15 -1.87 -11.16 1.81
N PRO A 16 -2.19 -10.39 0.75
CA PRO A 16 -2.85 -9.09 0.90
C PRO A 16 -4.26 -9.22 1.49
N ASP A 17 -4.75 -8.16 2.14
CA ASP A 17 -6.12 -8.09 2.63
C ASP A 17 -7.08 -7.70 1.50
N HIS A 18 -6.72 -6.71 0.70
CA HIS A 18 -7.49 -6.26 -0.46
C HIS A 18 -6.59 -6.07 -1.68
N VAL A 19 -7.15 -6.37 -2.86
CA VAL A 19 -6.49 -6.16 -4.16
C VAL A 19 -7.45 -5.41 -5.06
N PHE A 20 -6.95 -4.33 -5.68
CA PHE A 20 -7.67 -3.47 -6.62
C PHE A 20 -6.98 -3.50 -7.99
N GLU A 21 -7.65 -3.06 -9.04
CA GLU A 21 -7.03 -2.95 -10.36
C GLU A 21 -6.07 -1.76 -10.44
N LYS A 22 -6.40 -0.66 -9.76
CA LYS A 22 -5.59 0.56 -9.69
C LYS A 22 -5.87 1.32 -8.40
N PHE A 23 -4.98 2.23 -8.01
CA PHE A 23 -5.06 2.96 -6.76
C PHE A 23 -6.33 3.80 -6.61
N ASN A 24 -6.80 4.42 -7.68
CA ASN A 24 -7.99 5.27 -7.66
C ASN A 24 -9.33 4.51 -7.67
N ASP A 25 -9.31 3.18 -7.71
CA ASP A 25 -10.48 2.35 -7.38
C ASP A 25 -10.69 2.23 -5.86
N ILE A 26 -9.72 2.68 -5.06
CA ILE A 26 -9.80 2.75 -3.60
C ILE A 26 -10.48 4.08 -3.25
N THR A 27 -11.80 4.04 -3.05
CA THR A 27 -12.59 5.22 -2.76
C THR A 27 -12.60 5.57 -1.27
N PRO A 28 -12.88 6.84 -0.88
CA PRO A 28 -13.06 7.21 0.51
C PRO A 28 -14.12 6.36 1.23
N GLU A 29 -15.25 6.08 0.58
CA GLU A 29 -16.34 5.28 1.15
C GLU A 29 -15.90 3.84 1.45
N PHE A 30 -15.06 3.26 0.57
CA PHE A 30 -14.46 1.96 0.85
C PHE A 30 -13.57 2.01 2.09
N LEU A 31 -12.70 3.01 2.20
CA LEU A 31 -11.78 3.17 3.33
C LEU A 31 -12.54 3.38 4.64
N GLU A 32 -13.57 4.20 4.65
CA GLU A 32 -14.47 4.40 5.78
C GLU A 32 -15.16 3.09 6.19
N SER A 33 -15.63 2.30 5.20
CA SER A 33 -16.32 1.02 5.45
C SER A 33 -15.44 -0.02 6.17
N ILE A 34 -14.12 0.11 6.05
CA ILE A 34 -13.15 -0.76 6.73
C ILE A 34 -12.44 -0.08 7.91
N GLY A 35 -12.91 1.13 8.31
CA GLY A 35 -12.41 1.87 9.46
C GLY A 35 -11.05 2.54 9.26
N VAL A 36 -10.62 2.79 8.02
CA VAL A 36 -9.34 3.42 7.70
C VAL A 36 -9.48 4.93 7.66
N LYS A 37 -8.65 5.62 8.45
CA LYS A 37 -8.55 7.08 8.56
C LYS A 37 -7.23 7.64 8.00
N ALA A 38 -6.27 6.77 7.71
CA ALA A 38 -5.00 7.17 7.11
C ALA A 38 -4.43 6.11 6.17
N LEU A 39 -3.76 6.58 5.11
CA LEU A 39 -3.01 5.75 4.18
C LEU A 39 -1.52 6.06 4.24
N VAL A 40 -0.69 5.03 4.28
CA VAL A 40 0.74 5.08 3.95
C VAL A 40 0.92 4.47 2.57
N ILE A 41 1.48 5.23 1.63
CA ILE A 41 1.35 4.95 0.20
C ILE A 41 2.73 4.88 -0.46
N ASP A 42 2.98 3.81 -1.20
CA ASP A 42 4.13 3.72 -2.10
C ASP A 42 3.91 4.55 -3.37
N ILE A 43 4.99 5.04 -3.98
CA ILE A 43 4.92 5.88 -5.19
C ILE A 43 5.13 5.03 -6.45
N ASP A 44 6.30 4.41 -6.54
CA ASP A 44 6.81 3.84 -7.77
C ASP A 44 6.11 2.53 -8.16
N ASN A 45 5.47 2.54 -9.31
CA ASN A 45 4.55 1.49 -9.81
C ASN A 45 3.24 1.35 -9.05
N THR A 46 3.01 2.11 -8.00
CA THR A 46 1.74 2.18 -7.26
C THR A 46 0.88 3.35 -7.73
N LEU A 47 1.41 4.56 -7.61
CA LEU A 47 0.76 5.81 -8.05
C LEU A 47 1.22 6.24 -9.44
N ALA A 48 2.49 6.02 -9.78
CA ALA A 48 3.09 6.41 -11.04
C ALA A 48 4.18 5.41 -11.48
N PRO A 49 4.41 5.24 -12.79
CA PRO A 49 5.60 4.55 -13.26
C PRO A 49 6.87 5.33 -12.89
N TYR A 50 8.02 4.65 -12.86
CA TYR A 50 9.31 5.24 -12.46
C TYR A 50 9.73 6.47 -13.29
N GLU A 51 9.30 6.52 -14.55
CA GLU A 51 9.66 7.56 -15.50
C GLU A 51 8.77 8.81 -15.40
N GLN A 52 7.75 8.77 -14.58
CA GLN A 52 6.83 9.90 -14.35
C GLN A 52 7.25 10.68 -13.12
N ASP A 53 7.81 11.86 -13.31
CA ASP A 53 8.36 12.69 -12.24
C ASP A 53 7.29 13.36 -11.37
N LEU A 54 6.17 13.74 -11.95
CA LEU A 54 5.08 14.45 -11.28
C LEU A 54 3.79 13.62 -11.24
N PRO A 55 2.95 13.81 -10.22
CA PRO A 55 1.62 13.20 -10.20
C PRO A 55 0.76 13.72 -11.35
N ASP A 56 -0.03 12.84 -11.97
CA ASP A 56 -1.02 13.24 -12.95
C ASP A 56 -2.28 13.83 -12.28
N GLU A 57 -3.16 14.41 -13.10
CA GLU A 57 -4.41 15.01 -12.63
C GLU A 57 -5.27 14.01 -11.84
N LYS A 58 -5.32 12.74 -12.26
CA LYS A 58 -6.09 11.68 -11.58
C LYS A 58 -5.57 11.44 -10.17
N THR A 59 -4.25 11.43 -10.01
CA THR A 59 -3.60 11.28 -8.72
C THR A 59 -3.92 12.46 -7.81
N ILE A 60 -3.83 13.68 -8.33
CA ILE A 60 -4.14 14.90 -7.57
C ILE A 60 -5.61 14.90 -7.12
N LEU A 61 -6.54 14.60 -8.02
CA LEU A 61 -7.96 14.52 -7.71
C LEU A 61 -8.29 13.42 -6.71
N TRP A 62 -7.60 12.28 -6.78
CA TRP A 62 -7.80 11.20 -5.80
C TRP A 62 -7.33 11.61 -4.40
N PHE A 63 -6.16 12.24 -4.27
CA PHE A 63 -5.71 12.76 -2.97
C PHE A 63 -6.64 13.84 -2.42
N LYS A 64 -7.17 14.71 -3.29
CA LYS A 64 -8.16 15.70 -2.90
C LYS A 64 -9.43 15.04 -2.35
N ALA A 65 -9.92 13.98 -2.99
CA ALA A 65 -11.08 13.25 -2.50
C ALA A 65 -10.84 12.59 -1.13
N LEU A 66 -9.62 12.07 -0.88
CA LEU A 66 -9.24 11.57 0.44
C LEU A 66 -9.24 12.67 1.49
N GLU A 67 -8.65 13.83 1.17
CA GLU A 67 -8.60 15.00 2.05
C GLU A 67 -10.00 15.52 2.38
N ASP A 68 -10.87 15.67 1.38
CA ASP A 68 -12.26 16.11 1.53
C ASP A 68 -13.07 15.17 2.44
N ALA A 69 -12.73 13.88 2.46
CA ALA A 69 -13.29 12.86 3.37
C ALA A 69 -12.59 12.79 4.74
N GLY A 70 -11.57 13.63 4.99
CA GLY A 70 -10.82 13.61 6.24
C GLY A 70 -9.84 12.45 6.38
N ILE A 71 -9.54 11.72 5.30
CA ILE A 71 -8.58 10.62 5.29
C ILE A 71 -7.18 11.18 5.05
N LYS A 72 -6.29 10.98 6.01
CA LYS A 72 -4.90 11.45 5.92
C LYS A 72 -4.06 10.55 5.03
N ALA A 73 -3.01 11.10 4.43
CA ALA A 73 -2.11 10.35 3.57
C ALA A 73 -0.65 10.73 3.82
N ALA A 74 0.25 9.76 3.67
CA ALA A 74 1.70 9.96 3.67
C ALA A 74 2.37 9.08 2.61
N LEU A 75 3.41 9.61 1.97
CA LEU A 75 4.19 8.87 0.96
C LEU A 75 5.36 8.14 1.63
N ILE A 76 5.48 6.83 1.37
CA ILE A 76 6.54 5.98 1.93
C ILE A 76 7.26 5.26 0.79
N SER A 77 8.41 5.75 0.39
CA SER A 77 9.13 5.20 -0.76
C SER A 77 10.50 4.64 -0.39
N ASN A 78 10.91 3.57 -1.07
CA ASN A 78 12.28 3.06 -1.02
C ASN A 78 13.24 3.83 -1.95
N ASN A 79 12.71 4.81 -2.68
CA ASN A 79 13.50 5.62 -3.58
C ASN A 79 14.17 6.80 -2.86
N GLU A 80 15.13 7.44 -3.52
CA GLU A 80 15.95 8.53 -2.98
C GLU A 80 15.14 9.83 -2.79
N PRO A 81 15.61 10.75 -1.90
CA PRO A 81 14.93 12.02 -1.60
C PRO A 81 14.55 12.83 -2.84
N PRO A 82 15.44 13.08 -3.84
CA PRO A 82 15.09 13.93 -4.98
C PRO A 82 13.88 13.42 -5.76
N ARG A 83 13.75 12.09 -5.93
CA ARG A 83 12.62 11.46 -6.61
C ARG A 83 11.32 11.69 -5.85
N VAL A 84 11.34 11.47 -4.53
CA VAL A 84 10.18 11.58 -3.67
C VAL A 84 9.74 13.04 -3.53
N GLU A 85 10.68 13.96 -3.34
CA GLU A 85 10.44 15.40 -3.24
C GLU A 85 9.83 15.96 -4.53
N THR A 86 10.39 15.59 -5.69
CA THR A 86 9.85 16.00 -6.98
C THR A 86 8.42 15.52 -7.16
N TYR A 87 8.13 14.26 -6.89
CA TYR A 87 6.78 13.72 -7.00
C TYR A 87 5.81 14.40 -6.03
N ASN A 88 6.26 14.65 -4.80
CA ASN A 88 5.44 15.26 -3.74
C ASN A 88 5.24 16.78 -3.92
N SER A 89 5.97 17.43 -4.81
CA SER A 89 5.95 18.90 -4.97
C SER A 89 4.56 19.49 -5.25
N LEU A 90 3.68 18.72 -5.89
CA LEU A 90 2.29 19.12 -6.17
C LEU A 90 1.27 18.58 -5.16
N LEU A 91 1.68 17.66 -4.26
CA LEU A 91 0.78 17.03 -3.28
C LEU A 91 0.95 17.63 -1.88
N GLY A 92 2.17 18.03 -1.50
CA GLY A 92 2.45 18.65 -0.20
C GLY A 92 2.22 17.71 1.00
N LEU A 93 2.28 16.39 0.80
CA LEU A 93 2.03 15.40 1.84
C LEU A 93 3.26 15.15 2.72
N PRO A 94 3.11 14.62 3.94
CA PRO A 94 4.22 13.98 4.64
C PRO A 94 4.86 12.91 3.74
N ALA A 95 6.18 12.98 3.55
CA ALA A 95 6.89 12.08 2.64
C ALA A 95 8.18 11.54 3.25
N PHE A 96 8.41 10.25 3.09
CA PHE A 96 9.51 9.51 3.70
C PHE A 96 10.26 8.72 2.62
N PRO A 97 11.32 9.30 2.05
CA PRO A 97 12.23 8.61 1.15
C PRO A 97 13.10 7.61 1.92
N ASP A 98 13.87 6.78 1.21
CA ASP A 98 14.78 5.79 1.79
C ASP A 98 14.15 4.95 2.91
N ALA A 99 12.87 4.64 2.80
CA ALA A 99 12.10 3.98 3.86
C ALA A 99 12.59 2.56 4.20
N LYS A 100 13.34 1.93 3.28
CA LYS A 100 13.90 0.58 3.41
C LYS A 100 12.83 -0.48 3.74
N LYS A 101 11.63 -0.35 3.12
CA LYS A 101 10.58 -1.37 3.26
C LYS A 101 11.14 -2.76 2.89
N PRO A 102 10.88 -3.80 3.69
CA PRO A 102 9.84 -3.95 4.71
C PRO A 102 10.22 -3.48 6.13
N SER A 103 11.11 -2.50 6.31
CA SER A 103 11.26 -1.78 7.59
C SER A 103 9.97 -1.02 7.90
N THR A 104 9.60 -0.96 9.18
CA THR A 104 8.38 -0.28 9.64
C THR A 104 8.63 1.12 10.18
N LYS A 105 9.91 1.54 10.28
CA LYS A 105 10.30 2.79 10.94
C LYS A 105 9.62 4.02 10.31
N ALA A 106 9.72 4.16 8.98
CA ALA A 106 9.12 5.29 8.26
C ALA A 106 7.58 5.30 8.40
N ILE A 107 6.95 4.12 8.39
CA ILE A 107 5.50 3.99 8.59
C ILE A 107 5.10 4.49 9.97
N LEU A 108 5.78 4.06 11.03
CA LEU A 108 5.48 4.50 12.40
C LEU A 108 5.66 6.01 12.56
N THR A 109 6.74 6.59 12.00
CA THR A 109 6.96 8.04 12.02
C THR A 109 5.85 8.79 11.26
N ALA A 110 5.41 8.27 10.11
CA ALA A 110 4.31 8.85 9.35
C ALA A 110 2.99 8.84 10.14
N LEU A 111 2.65 7.72 10.78
CA LEU A 111 1.46 7.59 11.62
C LEU A 111 1.48 8.55 12.82
N GLU A 112 2.63 8.67 13.46
CA GLU A 112 2.84 9.63 14.57
C GLU A 112 2.63 11.06 14.08
N GLN A 113 3.24 11.46 12.96
CA GLN A 113 3.06 12.78 12.37
C GLN A 113 1.62 13.06 11.96
N MET A 114 0.91 12.06 11.44
CA MET A 114 -0.51 12.17 11.10
C MET A 114 -1.43 12.12 12.32
N GLY A 115 -0.94 11.70 13.50
CA GLY A 115 -1.75 11.54 14.71
C GLY A 115 -2.82 10.47 14.56
N VAL A 116 -2.52 9.34 13.90
CA VAL A 116 -3.45 8.23 13.64
C VAL A 116 -2.90 6.92 14.20
N ASP A 117 -3.76 6.16 14.91
CA ASP A 117 -3.37 4.83 15.38
C ASP A 117 -3.24 3.85 14.20
N LYS A 118 -2.29 2.94 14.30
CA LYS A 118 -2.05 1.92 13.28
C LYS A 118 -3.26 1.02 12.98
N SER A 119 -4.17 0.87 13.94
CA SER A 119 -5.41 0.09 13.75
C SER A 119 -6.44 0.80 12.87
N GLU A 120 -6.28 2.11 12.64
CA GLU A 120 -7.09 2.95 11.79
C GLU A 120 -6.35 3.35 10.49
N ALA A 121 -5.26 2.66 10.17
CA ALA A 121 -4.44 2.95 9.00
C ALA A 121 -4.29 1.73 8.09
N ALA A 122 -4.08 1.99 6.81
CA ALA A 122 -3.77 0.98 5.81
C ALA A 122 -2.54 1.37 4.98
N GLY A 123 -1.87 0.36 4.40
CA GLY A 123 -0.80 0.58 3.45
C GLY A 123 -1.19 0.23 2.03
N LEU A 124 -0.88 1.11 1.09
CA LEU A 124 -1.10 0.93 -0.34
C LEU A 124 0.24 0.77 -1.06
N GLY A 125 0.37 -0.28 -1.86
CA GLY A 125 1.58 -0.55 -2.64
C GLY A 125 1.36 -1.57 -3.75
N ASP A 126 2.42 -1.86 -4.52
CA ASP A 126 2.39 -2.83 -5.62
C ASP A 126 3.12 -4.14 -5.30
N GLN A 127 3.90 -4.19 -4.20
CA GLN A 127 4.76 -5.32 -3.88
C GLN A 127 4.41 -5.97 -2.54
N LEU A 128 4.21 -7.31 -2.53
CA LEU A 128 3.95 -8.05 -1.31
C LEU A 128 5.18 -8.11 -0.39
N LEU A 129 6.38 -8.24 -0.98
CA LEU A 129 7.64 -8.41 -0.25
C LEU A 129 8.16 -7.12 0.42
N THR A 130 7.63 -5.97 0.06
CA THR A 130 7.98 -4.68 0.65
C THR A 130 6.79 -4.04 1.34
N ASP A 131 5.71 -3.78 0.60
CA ASP A 131 4.59 -2.98 1.07
C ASP A 131 3.66 -3.77 1.99
N ALA A 132 3.08 -4.89 1.51
CA ALA A 132 2.21 -5.71 2.35
C ALA A 132 2.95 -6.24 3.58
N TRP A 133 4.18 -6.71 3.41
CA TRP A 133 4.98 -7.20 4.52
C TRP A 133 5.25 -6.13 5.58
N ALA A 134 5.58 -4.89 5.17
CA ALA A 134 5.83 -3.81 6.10
C ALA A 134 4.61 -3.52 6.98
N VAL A 135 3.43 -3.36 6.36
CA VAL A 135 2.21 -3.01 7.10
C VAL A 135 1.68 -4.17 7.94
N HIS A 136 1.79 -5.41 7.46
CA HIS A 136 1.39 -6.59 8.23
C HIS A 136 2.24 -6.85 9.48
N LYS A 137 3.51 -6.42 9.50
CA LYS A 137 4.33 -6.43 10.73
C LYS A 137 3.73 -5.54 11.82
N LEU A 138 2.96 -4.53 11.45
CA LEU A 138 2.28 -3.60 12.34
C LEU A 138 0.82 -3.99 12.61
N ASP A 139 0.36 -5.11 12.07
CA ASP A 139 -1.05 -5.55 12.10
C ASP A 139 -2.00 -4.58 11.37
N MET A 140 -1.50 -3.79 10.42
CA MET A 140 -2.26 -2.89 9.57
C MET A 140 -2.87 -3.63 8.37
N ILE A 141 -3.87 -3.02 7.73
CA ILE A 141 -4.50 -3.52 6.50
C ILE A 141 -3.60 -3.23 5.30
N SER A 142 -3.44 -4.19 4.40
CA SER A 142 -2.74 -4.03 3.13
C SER A 142 -3.69 -3.91 1.96
N LEU A 143 -3.49 -2.87 1.15
CA LEU A 143 -4.19 -2.60 -0.10
C LEU A 143 -3.16 -2.74 -1.23
N ILE A 144 -3.38 -3.68 -2.14
CA ILE A 144 -2.41 -3.97 -3.20
C ILE A 144 -3.03 -3.68 -4.56
N VAL A 145 -2.23 -3.05 -5.41
CA VAL A 145 -2.52 -2.85 -6.84
C VAL A 145 -1.47 -3.56 -7.69
N PRO A 146 -1.80 -3.99 -8.93
CA PRO A 146 -0.76 -4.46 -9.84
C PRO A 146 0.19 -3.32 -10.20
N PRO A 147 1.48 -3.60 -10.48
CA PRO A 147 2.40 -2.58 -10.91
C PRO A 147 1.93 -1.94 -12.21
N ILE A 148 2.02 -0.62 -12.30
CA ILE A 148 1.63 0.14 -13.49
C ILE A 148 2.48 -0.27 -14.69
N LYS A 149 3.77 -0.54 -14.46
CA LYS A 149 4.70 -0.96 -15.52
C LYS A 149 5.66 -2.03 -15.00
N ASP A 150 5.67 -3.20 -15.64
CA ASP A 150 6.60 -4.26 -15.26
C ASP A 150 8.06 -3.89 -15.62
N LYS A 151 8.91 -3.82 -14.60
CA LYS A 151 10.36 -3.78 -14.83
C LYS A 151 10.82 -5.12 -15.39
N LYS A 152 11.45 -5.08 -16.56
CA LYS A 152 11.97 -6.28 -17.27
C LYS A 152 13.24 -6.88 -16.62
N THR A 153 13.72 -6.33 -15.50
CA THR A 153 14.94 -6.85 -14.85
C THR A 153 14.69 -8.23 -14.23
N LEU A 154 15.70 -9.10 -14.29
CA LEU A 154 15.64 -10.45 -13.70
C LEU A 154 15.25 -10.43 -12.22
N PHE A 155 15.74 -9.44 -11.48
CA PHE A 155 15.44 -9.26 -10.05
C PHE A 155 13.96 -9.00 -9.79
N PHE A 156 13.31 -8.12 -10.58
CA PHE A 156 11.87 -7.87 -10.43
C PHE A 156 11.03 -9.08 -10.84
N ARG A 157 11.43 -9.78 -11.92
CA ARG A 157 10.77 -11.03 -12.32
C ARG A 157 10.86 -12.09 -11.24
N PHE A 158 12.00 -12.22 -10.57
CA PHE A 158 12.19 -13.12 -9.44
C PHE A 158 11.31 -12.75 -8.25
N LYS A 159 11.26 -11.47 -7.85
CA LYS A 159 10.33 -11.00 -6.80
C LYS A 159 8.89 -11.36 -7.13
N ARG A 160 8.41 -11.04 -8.33
CA ARG A 160 7.04 -11.38 -8.77
C ARG A 160 6.78 -12.89 -8.76
N TRP A 161 7.77 -13.69 -9.11
CA TRP A 161 7.66 -15.15 -9.03
C TRP A 161 7.46 -15.60 -7.57
N LEU A 162 8.19 -15.03 -6.62
CA LEU A 162 8.04 -15.31 -5.19
C LEU A 162 6.67 -14.87 -4.63
N GLU A 163 6.06 -13.84 -5.18
CA GLU A 163 4.76 -13.31 -4.76
C GLU A 163 3.56 -14.14 -5.25
N LYS A 164 3.71 -14.87 -6.38
CA LYS A 164 2.63 -15.66 -6.99
C LYS A 164 1.88 -16.62 -6.05
N PRO A 165 2.52 -17.37 -5.16
CA PRO A 165 1.82 -18.28 -4.24
C PRO A 165 0.85 -17.53 -3.30
N PHE A 166 1.25 -16.34 -2.84
CA PHE A 166 0.48 -15.54 -1.90
C PHE A 166 -0.71 -14.86 -2.59
N MET A 167 -0.52 -14.36 -3.82
CA MET A 167 -1.62 -13.88 -4.65
C MET A 167 -2.63 -14.98 -4.97
N LYS A 168 -2.16 -16.18 -5.35
CA LYS A 168 -3.03 -17.35 -5.56
C LYS A 168 -3.81 -17.71 -4.28
N ARG A 169 -3.16 -17.63 -3.11
CA ARG A 169 -3.81 -17.83 -1.82
C ARG A 169 -4.90 -16.80 -1.57
N TYR A 170 -4.64 -15.52 -1.83
CA TYR A 170 -5.62 -14.44 -1.71
C TYR A 170 -6.88 -14.74 -2.52
N TYR A 171 -6.75 -15.02 -3.81
CA TYR A 171 -7.90 -15.31 -4.67
C TYR A 171 -8.68 -16.54 -4.22
N LYS A 172 -7.98 -17.59 -3.76
CA LYS A 172 -8.63 -18.80 -3.19
C LYS A 172 -9.45 -18.48 -1.94
N LEU A 173 -8.94 -17.62 -1.06
CA LEU A 173 -9.64 -17.21 0.16
C LEU A 173 -10.86 -16.33 -0.19
N LYS A 174 -10.72 -15.42 -1.14
CA LYS A 174 -11.82 -14.55 -1.60
C LYS A 174 -12.94 -15.37 -2.24
N ALA A 175 -12.63 -16.33 -3.09
CA ALA A 175 -13.63 -17.23 -3.69
C ALA A 175 -14.42 -18.00 -2.62
N LYS A 176 -13.74 -18.60 -1.64
CA LYS A 176 -14.39 -19.31 -0.52
C LYS A 176 -15.26 -18.40 0.36
N ALA A 177 -14.91 -17.13 0.51
CA ALA A 177 -15.72 -16.18 1.26
C ALA A 177 -17.02 -15.86 0.49
N SER A 178 -16.95 -15.67 -0.83
CA SER A 178 -18.12 -15.40 -1.68
C SER A 178 -19.11 -16.57 -1.75
N GLU A 179 -18.62 -17.82 -1.66
CA GLU A 179 -19.46 -19.04 -1.63
C GLU A 179 -20.24 -19.19 -0.31
N LYS A 180 -19.74 -18.64 0.80
CA LYS A 180 -20.40 -18.70 2.12
C LYS A 180 -21.45 -17.62 2.33
N THR A 181 -21.52 -16.64 1.44
CA THR A 181 -22.45 -15.48 1.54
C THR A 181 -23.66 -15.65 0.62
N LYS A 182 -23.67 -16.72 -0.19
CA LYS A 182 -24.79 -17.20 -0.98
C LYS A 182 -25.55 -18.30 -0.25
#